data_916eb31d0f37e43e7322c7f334689b51
#
_entry.id   916eb31d0f37e43e7322c7f334689b51
#
_cell.length_a   1.000
_cell.length_b   1.000
_cell.length_c   1.000
_cell.angle_alpha   90.00
_cell.angle_beta   90.00
_cell.angle_gamma   90.00
#
_symmetry.space_group_name_H-M   'P 1'
#
loop_
_entity.id
_entity.type
_entity.pdbx_description
1 polymer ?
#
loop_
_entity_poly.entity_id
_entity_poly.type
_entity_poly.pdbx_seq_one_letter_code
_entity_poly.pdbx_strand_id
1 'polypeptide(L)' 'MGLYKVTVKRTATINMIKIEKGMSVEVASTTKPMGNAKGKDAIKTAFLSKYNIDVGKLMNSGNMSEEKIN' A
#
# COMPACT_ATOMS: atom_id res chain seq x y z
N MET A 1 15.70 -10.42 0.73
CA MET A 1 14.42 -9.72 0.94
C MET A 1 14.58 -8.27 0.57
N GLY A 2 13.69 -7.75 -0.25
CA GLY A 2 13.76 -6.37 -0.69
C GLY A 2 12.86 -5.45 0.12
N LEU A 3 13.16 -4.16 0.08
CA LEU A 3 12.30 -3.14 0.66
C LEU A 3 11.57 -2.43 -0.48
N TYR A 4 10.26 -2.37 -0.36
CA TYR A 4 9.39 -1.75 -1.36
C TYR A 4 8.65 -0.56 -0.77
N LYS A 5 8.55 0.51 -1.57
CA LYS A 5 7.73 1.67 -1.23
C LYS A 5 6.42 1.57 -2.01
N VAL A 6 5.31 1.58 -1.30
CA VAL A 6 3.98 1.54 -1.92
C VAL A 6 3.34 2.91 -1.74
N THR A 7 2.94 3.51 -2.85
CA THR A 7 2.41 4.88 -2.87
C THR A 7 1.02 4.90 -3.48
N VAL A 8 0.12 5.65 -2.89
CA VAL A 8 -1.23 5.86 -3.42
C VAL A 8 -1.15 6.76 -4.65
N LYS A 9 -1.69 6.29 -5.77
CA LYS A 9 -1.67 7.01 -7.05
C LYS A 9 -2.86 7.92 -7.26
N ARG A 10 -3.97 7.64 -6.60
CA ARG A 10 -5.22 8.39 -6.75
C ARG A 10 -5.86 8.65 -5.41
N THR A 11 -6.42 9.84 -5.26
CA THR A 11 -7.25 10.15 -4.09
C THR A 11 -8.54 9.34 -4.18
N ALA A 12 -8.91 8.70 -3.09
CA ALA A 12 -10.13 7.89 -3.01
C ALA A 12 -10.76 8.01 -1.64
N THR A 13 -12.03 7.64 -1.54
CA THR A 13 -12.73 7.63 -0.26
C THR A 13 -13.30 6.23 -0.03
N ILE A 14 -12.95 5.63 1.09
CA ILE A 14 -13.47 4.31 1.49
C ILE A 14 -14.05 4.45 2.89
N ASN A 15 -15.30 4.03 3.05
CA ASN A 15 -15.99 4.08 4.34
C ASN A 15 -15.86 5.46 5.02
N MET A 16 -16.04 6.52 4.22
CA MET A 16 -15.98 7.91 4.68
C MET A 16 -14.58 8.35 5.10
N ILE A 17 -13.54 7.53 4.82
CA ILE A 17 -12.16 7.86 5.09
C ILE A 17 -11.49 8.26 3.78
N LYS A 18 -10.90 9.46 3.76
CA LYS A 18 -10.21 9.96 2.57
C LYS A 18 -8.79 9.43 2.54
N ILE A 19 -8.44 8.79 1.43
CA ILE A 19 -7.09 8.29 1.17
C ILE A 19 -6.51 9.18 0.07
N GLU A 20 -5.47 9.91 0.39
CA GLU A 20 -4.92 10.92 -0.51
C GLU A 20 -3.78 10.40 -1.36
N LYS A 21 -3.73 10.90 -2.60
CA LYS A 21 -2.59 10.66 -3.48
C LYS A 21 -1.30 11.13 -2.80
N GLY A 22 -0.29 10.30 -2.87
CA GLY A 22 1.01 10.59 -2.26
C GLY A 22 1.25 9.92 -0.92
N MET A 23 0.22 9.38 -0.29
CA MET A 23 0.42 8.56 0.92
C MET A 23 1.26 7.34 0.56
N SER A 24 2.23 7.01 1.38
CA SER A 24 3.13 5.90 1.11
C SER A 24 3.55 5.17 2.37
N VAL A 25 3.90 3.90 2.20
CA VAL A 25 4.46 3.07 3.26
C VAL A 25 5.58 2.23 2.68
N GLU A 26 6.47 1.75 3.54
CA GLU A 26 7.55 0.84 3.15
C GLU A 26 7.28 -0.54 3.72
N VAL A 27 7.41 -1.56 2.90
CA VAL A 27 7.20 -2.94 3.33
C VAL A 27 8.37 -3.81 2.85
N ALA A 28 8.74 -4.78 3.67
CA ALA A 28 9.76 -5.76 3.30
C ALA A 28 9.08 -6.94 2.62
N SER A 29 9.59 -7.37 1.48
CA SER A 29 9.01 -8.48 0.72
C SER A 29 10.08 -9.12 -0.15
N THR A 30 9.95 -10.42 -0.40
CA THR A 30 10.86 -11.14 -1.29
C THR A 30 10.49 -10.92 -2.75
N THR A 31 9.25 -10.55 -3.03
CA THR A 31 8.74 -10.25 -4.36
C THR A 31 7.89 -8.99 -4.29
N LYS A 32 7.35 -8.56 -5.42
CA LYS A 32 6.46 -7.42 -5.44
C LYS A 32 5.31 -7.63 -4.46
N PRO A 33 5.15 -6.78 -3.45
CA PRO A 33 4.17 -7.03 -2.38
C PRO A 33 2.73 -7.07 -2.86
N MET A 34 2.39 -6.31 -3.89
CA MET A 34 1.03 -6.34 -4.43
C MET A 34 0.75 -7.58 -5.28
N GLY A 35 1.76 -8.38 -5.54
CA GLY A 35 1.64 -9.60 -6.34
C GLY A 35 1.30 -10.85 -5.54
N ASN A 36 1.24 -10.77 -4.20
CA ASN A 36 0.92 -11.95 -3.38
C ASN A 36 0.15 -11.53 -2.13
N ALA A 37 -0.51 -12.53 -1.51
CA ALA A 37 -1.39 -12.27 -0.37
C ALA A 37 -0.63 -11.74 0.86
N LYS A 38 0.56 -12.26 1.13
CA LYS A 38 1.36 -11.81 2.27
C LYS A 38 1.83 -10.37 2.09
N GLY A 39 2.20 -10.01 0.85
CA GLY A 39 2.62 -8.65 0.54
C GLY A 39 1.47 -7.66 0.68
N LYS A 40 0.31 -8.02 0.17
CA LYS A 40 -0.88 -7.17 0.32
C LYS A 40 -1.25 -6.97 1.78
N ASP A 41 -1.16 -8.02 2.58
CA ASP A 41 -1.44 -7.95 4.00
C ASP A 41 -0.45 -7.04 4.72
N ALA A 42 0.82 -7.12 4.36
CA ALA A 42 1.85 -6.24 4.91
C ALA A 42 1.59 -4.77 4.57
N ILE A 43 1.17 -4.48 3.33
CA ILE A 43 0.82 -3.12 2.91
C ILE A 43 -0.37 -2.61 3.72
N LYS A 44 -1.41 -3.43 3.84
CA LYS A 44 -2.61 -3.07 4.60
C LYS A 44 -2.27 -2.76 6.05
N THR A 45 -1.47 -3.62 6.68
CA THR A 45 -1.02 -3.42 8.05
C THR A 45 -0.20 -2.14 8.20
N ALA A 46 0.69 -1.88 7.24
CA ALA A 46 1.53 -0.69 7.27
C ALA A 46 0.71 0.60 7.14
N PHE A 47 -0.29 0.63 6.27
CA PHE A 47 -1.18 1.79 6.15
C PHE A 47 -2.02 1.98 7.41
N LEU A 48 -2.51 0.89 7.97
CA LEU A 48 -3.28 0.95 9.21
C LEU A 48 -2.43 1.50 10.36
N SER A 49 -1.19 1.06 10.45
CA SER A 49 -0.26 1.50 11.50
C SER A 49 0.16 2.96 11.33
N LYS A 50 0.46 3.39 10.10
CA LYS A 50 0.97 4.72 9.83
C LYS A 50 -0.12 5.79 9.74
N TYR A 51 -1.22 5.46 9.10
CA TYR A 51 -2.29 6.42 8.81
C TYR A 51 -3.62 6.09 9.49
N ASN A 52 -3.70 4.93 10.12
CA ASN A 52 -4.94 4.42 10.71
C ASN A 52 -6.06 4.28 9.66
N ILE A 53 -5.69 3.82 8.47
CA ILE A 53 -6.58 3.68 7.32
C ILE A 53 -6.53 2.25 6.78
N ASP A 54 -7.69 1.66 6.49
CA ASP A 54 -7.77 0.36 5.84
C ASP A 54 -7.84 0.56 4.33
N VAL A 55 -6.77 0.18 3.62
CA VAL A 55 -6.67 0.35 2.17
C VAL A 55 -6.95 -0.94 1.40
N GLY A 56 -7.57 -1.93 2.04
CA GLY A 56 -7.78 -3.24 1.43
C GLY A 56 -8.48 -3.22 0.08
N LYS A 57 -9.35 -2.25 -0.16
CA LYS A 57 -10.07 -2.12 -1.43
C LYS A 57 -9.29 -1.40 -2.51
N LEU A 58 -8.14 -0.81 -2.18
CA LEU A 58 -7.30 -0.07 -3.12
C LEU A 58 -6.04 -0.82 -3.53
N MET A 59 -5.95 -2.09 -3.19
CA MET A 59 -4.73 -2.89 -3.41
C MET A 59 -4.63 -3.39 -4.84
N ASN A 60 -4.53 -2.45 -5.79
CA ASN A 60 -4.38 -2.79 -7.20
C ASN A 60 -3.49 -1.75 -7.89
N SER A 61 -2.99 -2.09 -9.07
CA SER A 61 -2.07 -1.24 -9.82
C SER A 61 -2.70 0.06 -10.32
N GLY A 62 -4.02 0.14 -10.36
CA GLY A 62 -4.71 1.35 -10.77
C GLY A 62 -4.73 2.42 -9.68
N ASN A 63 -4.65 2.02 -8.42
CA ASN A 63 -4.75 2.92 -7.27
C ASN A 63 -3.44 3.09 -6.53
N MET A 64 -2.54 2.13 -6.62
CA MET A 64 -1.26 2.17 -5.92
C MET A 64 -0.12 1.76 -6.83
N SER A 65 1.06 2.32 -6.58
CA SER A 65 2.29 1.92 -7.23
C SER A 65 3.23 1.31 -6.20
N GLU A 66 4.07 0.41 -6.65
CA GLU A 66 5.11 -0.19 -5.80
C GLU A 66 6.46 0.00 -6.46
N GLU A 67 7.46 0.30 -5.64
CA GLU A 67 8.80 0.56 -6.12
C GLU A 67 9.80 -0.13 -5.20
N LYS A 68 10.71 -0.89 -5.77
CA LYS A 68 11.78 -1.50 -4.99
C LYS A 68 12.83 -0.44 -4.69
N ILE A 69 13.09 -0.19 -3.41
CA ILE A 69 14.02 0.86 -2.99
C ILE A 69 15.28 0.29 -2.34
N ASN A 70 15.32 -1.02 -2.15
CA ASN A 70 16.53 -1.65 -1.62
C ASN A 70 16.61 -3.12 -2.03
#